data_34056b4c10966c5a5b660ac0f6472251
#
_entry.id   34056b4c10966c5a5b660ac0f6472251
#
_cell.length_a   1.000
_cell.length_b   1.000
_cell.length_c   1.000
_cell.angle_alpha   90.00
_cell.angle_beta   90.00
_cell.angle_gamma   90.00
#
_symmetry.space_group_name_H-M   'P 1'
#
loop_
_entity.id
_entity.type
_entity.pdbx_description
1 polymer ?
#
loop_
_entity_poly.entity_id
_entity_poly.type
_entity_poly.pdbx_seq_one_letter_code
_entity_poly.pdbx_strand_id
1 'polypeptide(L)'
;QRQMCIRDRELGEKQLQDTIEKLKQEYRKKDCVILYFIGLTESYEGEGYDRKNLKIPQNQEELLAEIVETVGKDHIAAISFGGAPMDFSFEKNVGAILHMYLGGQAVGESVADLISGEVNPSGKLAETIPFSEKDTPAWRYFAPPNDDVEYRESIFVGYRYYETFHVPVKYPFGYGLSYTSFSYSELNVPEVYSGGKIQIRFKIKNIGKVSGAEIAQLYILSL
;
A
#
# COMPACT_ATOMS: atom_id res chain seq x y z
N GLN A 1 16.48 -3.37 -20.59
CA GLN A 1 15.63 -4.09 -19.64
C GLN A 1 14.32 -4.46 -20.37
N ARG A 2 13.99 -5.74 -20.46
CA ARG A 2 12.70 -6.18 -21.00
C ARG A 2 11.72 -6.28 -19.85
N GLN A 3 10.70 -5.43 -19.85
CA GLN A 3 9.56 -5.54 -18.95
C GLN A 3 8.63 -6.65 -19.47
N MET A 4 8.31 -7.60 -18.61
CA MET A 4 7.26 -8.57 -18.86
C MET A 4 6.03 -8.15 -18.07
N CYS A 5 5.03 -7.60 -18.75
CA CYS A 5 3.76 -7.22 -18.18
C CYS A 5 2.78 -8.40 -18.27
N ILE A 6 2.39 -8.95 -17.13
CA ILE A 6 1.32 -9.94 -17.07
C ILE A 6 0.04 -9.15 -16.76
N ARG A 7 -0.85 -9.02 -17.75
CA ARG A 7 -2.17 -8.44 -17.57
C ARG A 7 -3.10 -9.45 -16.92
N ASP A 8 -3.89 -8.95 -15.98
CA ASP A 8 -4.96 -9.67 -15.29
C ASP A 8 -6.07 -10.12 -16.25
N ARG A 9 -5.82 -11.21 -16.96
CA ARG A 9 -6.84 -12.08 -17.53
C ARG A 9 -6.63 -13.41 -16.85
N GLU A 10 -7.70 -14.12 -16.52
CA GLU A 10 -7.64 -15.53 -16.13
C GLU A 10 -6.76 -16.27 -17.14
N LEU A 11 -5.48 -16.38 -16.80
CA LEU A 11 -4.53 -17.15 -17.58
C LEU A 11 -4.96 -18.61 -17.40
N GLY A 12 -5.32 -19.29 -18.49
CA GLY A 12 -5.49 -20.73 -18.42
C GLY A 12 -4.17 -21.38 -17.97
N GLU A 13 -4.24 -22.53 -17.31
CA GLU A 13 -3.07 -23.26 -16.76
C GLU A 13 -1.88 -23.32 -17.73
N LYS A 14 -2.16 -23.54 -19.02
CA LYS A 14 -1.14 -23.58 -20.05
C LYS A 14 -0.41 -22.25 -20.24
N GLN A 15 -1.14 -21.14 -20.24
CA GLN A 15 -0.54 -19.79 -20.36
C GLN A 15 0.29 -19.42 -19.14
N LEU A 16 -0.15 -19.87 -17.97
CA LEU A 16 0.61 -19.70 -16.72
C LEU A 16 1.93 -20.47 -16.81
N GLN A 17 1.90 -21.75 -17.17
CA GLN A 17 3.10 -22.58 -17.33
C GLN A 17 4.06 -22.01 -18.37
N ASP A 18 3.56 -21.62 -19.55
CA ASP A 18 4.36 -21.00 -20.61
C ASP A 18 5.04 -19.69 -20.13
N THR A 19 4.35 -18.93 -19.29
CA THR A 19 4.87 -17.68 -18.70
C THR A 19 5.97 -17.97 -17.70
N ILE A 20 5.78 -18.91 -16.78
CA ILE A 20 6.80 -19.35 -15.81
C ILE A 20 8.02 -19.94 -16.51
N GLU A 21 7.83 -20.74 -17.54
CA GLU A 21 8.94 -21.29 -18.35
C GLU A 21 9.78 -20.17 -19.00
N LYS A 22 9.14 -19.19 -19.61
CA LYS A 22 9.82 -17.99 -20.15
C LYS A 22 10.56 -17.22 -19.07
N LEU A 23 9.94 -17.02 -17.92
CA LEU A 23 10.55 -16.37 -16.78
C LEU A 23 11.82 -17.11 -16.35
N LYS A 24 11.77 -18.43 -16.18
CA LYS A 24 12.94 -19.26 -15.84
C LYS A 24 14.08 -19.12 -16.85
N GLN A 25 13.77 -19.06 -18.14
CA GLN A 25 14.77 -18.90 -19.20
C GLN A 25 15.41 -17.52 -19.21
N GLU A 26 14.63 -16.45 -19.05
CA GLU A 26 15.11 -15.06 -19.05
C GLU A 26 15.89 -14.74 -17.76
N TYR A 27 15.39 -15.21 -16.61
CA TYR A 27 16.04 -14.99 -15.32
C TYR A 27 17.43 -15.59 -15.23
N ARG A 28 17.63 -16.80 -15.80
CA ARG A 28 18.95 -17.46 -15.82
C ARG A 28 20.01 -16.70 -16.61
N LYS A 29 19.62 -15.77 -17.47
CA LYS A 29 20.52 -15.06 -18.38
C LYS A 29 21.04 -13.74 -17.84
N LYS A 30 20.40 -13.14 -16.83
CA LYS A 30 20.73 -11.78 -16.31
C LYS A 30 20.23 -11.59 -14.89
N ASP A 31 20.94 -10.76 -14.13
CA ASP A 31 20.36 -10.11 -12.94
C ASP A 31 19.17 -9.24 -13.39
N CYS A 32 17.97 -9.63 -13.02
CA CYS A 32 16.74 -8.92 -13.35
C CYS A 32 15.86 -8.78 -12.11
N VAL A 33 15.06 -7.72 -12.10
CA VAL A 33 13.99 -7.52 -11.13
C VAL A 33 12.67 -7.77 -11.83
N ILE A 34 11.82 -8.55 -11.20
CA ILE A 34 10.46 -8.83 -11.65
C ILE A 34 9.55 -7.73 -11.12
N LEU A 35 8.88 -7.02 -12.02
CA LEU A 35 7.81 -6.10 -11.66
C LEU A 35 6.50 -6.86 -11.72
N TYR A 36 5.94 -7.15 -10.56
CA TYR A 36 4.70 -7.90 -10.44
C TYR A 36 3.53 -6.95 -10.16
N PHE A 37 2.62 -6.81 -11.13
CA PHE A 37 1.46 -5.93 -11.03
C PHE A 37 0.30 -6.68 -10.39
N ILE A 38 -0.17 -6.18 -9.25
CA ILE A 38 -1.28 -6.72 -8.48
C ILE A 38 -2.40 -5.68 -8.48
N GLY A 39 -3.65 -6.11 -8.67
CA GLY A 39 -4.76 -5.16 -8.63
C GLY A 39 -6.10 -5.82 -8.43
N LEU A 40 -7.06 -4.99 -8.07
CA LEU A 40 -8.46 -5.37 -7.97
C LEU A 40 -9.15 -5.01 -9.29
N THR A 41 -9.80 -5.99 -9.91
CA THR A 41 -10.58 -5.78 -11.13
C THR A 41 -11.98 -5.31 -10.79
N GLU A 42 -12.74 -4.86 -11.79
CA GLU A 42 -14.14 -4.47 -11.64
C GLU A 42 -15.03 -5.55 -11.01
N SER A 43 -14.64 -6.84 -11.11
CA SER A 43 -15.34 -7.93 -10.44
C SER A 43 -15.08 -8.01 -8.93
N TYR A 44 -14.03 -7.36 -8.46
CA TYR A 44 -13.67 -7.29 -7.04
C TYR A 44 -14.01 -5.94 -6.41
N GLU A 45 -13.93 -4.87 -7.17
CA GLU A 45 -14.08 -3.52 -6.69
C GLU A 45 -14.97 -2.73 -7.65
N GLY A 46 -16.19 -2.41 -7.25
CA GLY A 46 -17.16 -1.70 -8.07
C GLY A 46 -18.22 -1.01 -7.23
N GLU A 47 -18.84 -0.01 -7.80
CA GLU A 47 -20.01 0.64 -7.22
C GLU A 47 -21.22 -0.32 -7.24
N GLY A 48 -21.95 -0.39 -6.13
CA GLY A 48 -23.17 -1.19 -6.02
C GLY A 48 -23.00 -2.61 -5.49
N TYR A 49 -21.78 -3.02 -5.13
CA TYR A 49 -21.54 -4.25 -4.38
C TYR A 49 -20.28 -4.15 -3.51
N ASP A 50 -20.26 -4.93 -2.43
CA ASP A 50 -19.17 -4.97 -1.48
C ASP A 50 -18.29 -6.20 -1.66
N ARG A 51 -17.00 -6.05 -1.42
CA ARG A 51 -16.07 -7.17 -1.33
C ARG A 51 -16.37 -7.99 -0.08
N LYS A 52 -16.21 -9.31 -0.18
CA LYS A 52 -16.40 -10.23 0.94
C LYS A 52 -15.23 -10.23 1.94
N ASN A 53 -14.07 -9.79 1.53
CA ASN A 53 -12.84 -9.73 2.32
C ASN A 53 -11.84 -8.75 1.68
N LEU A 54 -10.71 -8.51 2.33
CA LEU A 54 -9.64 -7.63 1.84
C LEU A 54 -8.59 -8.34 0.96
N LYS A 55 -8.72 -9.62 0.70
CA LYS A 55 -7.73 -10.40 -0.05
C LYS A 55 -7.62 -9.95 -1.50
N ILE A 56 -6.42 -10.09 -2.04
CA ILE A 56 -6.20 -10.01 -3.49
C ILE A 56 -6.79 -11.24 -4.18
N PRO A 57 -7.03 -11.20 -5.51
CA PRO A 57 -7.50 -12.37 -6.25
C PRO A 57 -6.60 -13.57 -6.07
N GLN A 58 -7.19 -14.75 -5.85
CA GLN A 58 -6.46 -15.98 -5.56
C GLN A 58 -5.47 -16.37 -6.66
N ASN A 59 -5.85 -16.19 -7.92
CA ASN A 59 -4.97 -16.45 -9.07
C ASN A 59 -3.71 -15.57 -9.06
N GLN A 60 -3.79 -14.34 -8.53
CA GLN A 60 -2.63 -13.46 -8.36
C GLN A 60 -1.73 -13.95 -7.21
N GLU A 61 -2.30 -14.46 -6.11
CA GLU A 61 -1.50 -15.05 -5.03
C GLU A 61 -0.77 -16.32 -5.50
N GLU A 62 -1.45 -17.18 -6.23
CA GLU A 62 -0.88 -18.43 -6.78
C GLU A 62 0.26 -18.14 -7.76
N LEU A 63 0.05 -17.23 -8.70
CA LEU A 63 1.10 -16.82 -9.65
C LEU A 63 2.31 -16.22 -8.93
N LEU A 64 2.09 -15.35 -7.92
CA LEU A 64 3.17 -14.79 -7.14
C LEU A 64 3.98 -15.88 -6.43
N ALA A 65 3.32 -16.88 -5.84
CA ALA A 65 3.99 -18.00 -5.19
C ALA A 65 4.94 -18.75 -6.15
N GLU A 66 4.50 -19.07 -7.36
CA GLU A 66 5.33 -19.71 -8.37
C GLU A 66 6.51 -18.84 -8.83
N ILE A 67 6.29 -17.53 -8.98
CA ILE A 67 7.38 -16.59 -9.31
C ILE A 67 8.42 -16.58 -8.19
N VAL A 68 7.98 -16.53 -6.91
CA VAL A 68 8.88 -16.55 -5.75
C VAL A 68 9.73 -17.80 -5.72
N GLU A 69 9.15 -18.98 -5.97
CA GLU A 69 9.90 -20.23 -6.04
C GLU A 69 10.94 -20.24 -7.18
N THR A 70 10.68 -19.47 -8.24
CA THR A 70 11.55 -19.41 -9.41
C THR A 70 12.73 -18.45 -9.23
N VAL A 71 12.50 -17.25 -8.68
CA VAL A 71 13.49 -16.17 -8.66
C VAL A 71 13.89 -15.71 -7.26
N GLY A 72 13.15 -16.11 -6.25
CA GLY A 72 13.30 -15.60 -4.88
C GLY A 72 12.65 -14.22 -4.69
N LYS A 73 12.17 -13.98 -3.47
CA LYS A 73 11.37 -12.77 -3.14
C LYS A 73 12.13 -11.45 -3.34
N ASP A 74 13.46 -11.45 -3.10
CA ASP A 74 14.27 -10.24 -3.13
C ASP A 74 14.45 -9.67 -4.56
N HIS A 75 14.08 -10.46 -5.57
CA HIS A 75 14.07 -10.07 -6.97
C HIS A 75 12.70 -9.61 -7.48
N ILE A 76 11.72 -9.47 -6.58
CA ILE A 76 10.33 -9.11 -6.95
C ILE A 76 9.97 -7.78 -6.32
N ALA A 77 9.52 -6.83 -7.15
CA ALA A 77 8.85 -5.62 -6.72
C ALA A 77 7.36 -5.68 -7.11
N ALA A 78 6.47 -5.64 -6.12
CA ALA A 78 5.04 -5.61 -6.37
C ALA A 78 4.56 -4.18 -6.57
N ILE A 79 3.80 -3.96 -7.65
CA ILE A 79 3.14 -2.70 -7.96
C ILE A 79 1.65 -2.95 -7.77
N SER A 80 1.08 -2.41 -6.68
CA SER A 80 -0.31 -2.73 -6.32
C SER A 80 -1.26 -1.57 -6.61
N PHE A 81 -2.44 -1.92 -7.09
CA PHE A 81 -3.53 -1.01 -7.47
C PHE A 81 -4.83 -1.42 -6.79
N GLY A 82 -5.58 -0.45 -6.31
CA GLY A 82 -6.89 -0.63 -5.69
C GLY A 82 -7.37 0.67 -5.07
N GLY A 83 -8.65 0.94 -5.11
CA GLY A 83 -9.27 2.14 -4.54
C GLY A 83 -9.66 1.99 -3.07
N ALA A 84 -9.59 0.77 -2.55
CA ALA A 84 -9.92 0.43 -1.17
C ALA A 84 -8.79 -0.38 -0.52
N PRO A 85 -8.76 -0.47 0.82
CA PRO A 85 -7.77 -1.27 1.53
C PRO A 85 -7.71 -2.70 1.01
N MET A 86 -6.51 -3.25 0.89
CA MET A 86 -6.29 -4.64 0.52
C MET A 86 -5.40 -5.34 1.53
N ASP A 87 -5.49 -6.65 1.58
CA ASP A 87 -4.61 -7.47 2.40
C ASP A 87 -3.21 -7.54 1.76
N PHE A 88 -2.23 -6.98 2.45
CA PHE A 88 -0.83 -7.03 2.06
C PHE A 88 -0.10 -8.27 2.62
N SER A 89 -0.79 -9.39 2.87
CA SER A 89 -0.17 -10.62 3.35
C SER A 89 0.92 -11.15 2.40
N PHE A 90 0.85 -10.78 1.12
CA PHE A 90 1.85 -11.09 0.11
C PHE A 90 3.20 -10.37 0.31
N GLU A 91 3.31 -9.39 1.20
CA GLU A 91 4.55 -8.63 1.45
C GLU A 91 5.75 -9.51 1.79
N LYS A 92 5.50 -10.62 2.48
CA LYS A 92 6.52 -11.61 2.83
C LYS A 92 7.16 -12.30 1.61
N ASN A 93 6.50 -12.21 0.46
CA ASN A 93 6.85 -12.86 -0.79
C ASN A 93 7.50 -11.90 -1.81
N VAL A 94 7.74 -10.65 -1.43
CA VAL A 94 8.34 -9.64 -2.32
C VAL A 94 9.41 -8.83 -1.59
N GLY A 95 10.35 -8.27 -2.34
CA GLY A 95 11.40 -7.41 -1.81
C GLY A 95 10.96 -5.97 -1.61
N ALA A 96 9.98 -5.50 -2.39
CA ALA A 96 9.43 -4.16 -2.30
C ALA A 96 7.97 -4.10 -2.75
N ILE A 97 7.23 -3.12 -2.21
CA ILE A 97 5.86 -2.81 -2.65
C ILE A 97 5.77 -1.33 -2.98
N LEU A 98 5.22 -1.03 -4.15
CA LEU A 98 4.79 0.29 -4.56
C LEU A 98 3.26 0.29 -4.67
N HIS A 99 2.58 0.97 -3.73
CA HIS A 99 1.11 1.03 -3.73
C HIS A 99 0.65 2.31 -4.42
N MET A 100 -0.05 2.16 -5.55
CA MET A 100 -0.41 3.26 -6.45
C MET A 100 -1.86 3.71 -6.32
N TYR A 101 -2.67 3.05 -5.47
CA TYR A 101 -4.10 3.31 -5.39
C TYR A 101 -4.77 3.31 -6.78
N LEU A 102 -5.59 4.30 -7.07
CA LEU A 102 -6.18 4.56 -8.40
C LEU A 102 -5.44 5.75 -9.03
N GLY A 103 -4.31 5.49 -9.66
CA GLY A 103 -3.36 6.50 -10.14
C GLY A 103 -3.84 7.35 -11.35
N GLY A 104 -5.05 7.09 -11.87
CA GLY A 104 -5.62 7.86 -12.96
C GLY A 104 -4.93 7.64 -14.31
N GLN A 105 -5.09 8.59 -15.23
CA GLN A 105 -4.70 8.45 -16.64
C GLN A 105 -3.18 8.31 -16.84
N ALA A 106 -2.37 9.00 -16.03
CA ALA A 106 -0.91 9.02 -16.18
C ALA A 106 -0.19 7.99 -15.27
N VAL A 107 -0.90 7.00 -14.72
CA VAL A 107 -0.34 6.05 -13.76
C VAL A 107 0.85 5.26 -14.30
N GLY A 108 0.84 4.90 -15.58
CA GLY A 108 1.93 4.14 -16.20
C GLY A 108 3.25 4.92 -16.23
N GLU A 109 3.21 6.20 -16.58
CA GLU A 109 4.37 7.11 -16.55
C GLU A 109 4.84 7.30 -15.11
N SER A 110 3.92 7.56 -14.17
CA SER A 110 4.26 7.73 -12.76
C SER A 110 4.95 6.50 -12.16
N VAL A 111 4.49 5.30 -12.48
CA VAL A 111 5.15 4.05 -12.06
C VAL A 111 6.54 3.94 -12.67
N ALA A 112 6.71 4.26 -13.96
CA ALA A 112 8.01 4.21 -14.63
C ALA A 112 9.01 5.17 -13.99
N ASP A 113 8.60 6.41 -13.71
CA ASP A 113 9.44 7.43 -13.07
C ASP A 113 9.88 7.03 -11.65
N LEU A 114 8.96 6.44 -10.87
CA LEU A 114 9.26 5.95 -9.53
C LEU A 114 10.24 4.77 -9.56
N ILE A 115 10.02 3.79 -10.44
CA ILE A 115 10.88 2.60 -10.53
C ILE A 115 12.25 2.93 -11.11
N SER A 116 12.33 3.85 -12.08
CA SER A 116 13.61 4.30 -12.64
C SER A 116 14.42 5.16 -11.69
N GLY A 117 13.79 5.73 -10.67
CA GLY A 117 14.42 6.66 -9.73
C GLY A 117 14.47 8.12 -10.24
N GLU A 118 13.83 8.43 -11.37
CA GLU A 118 13.66 9.80 -11.85
C GLU A 118 12.85 10.63 -10.84
N VAL A 119 11.88 10.00 -10.18
CA VAL A 119 11.10 10.57 -9.10
C VAL A 119 11.26 9.75 -7.83
N ASN A 120 11.55 10.43 -6.72
CA ASN A 120 11.60 9.79 -5.41
C ASN A 120 10.18 9.72 -4.82
N PRO A 121 9.68 8.54 -4.39
CA PRO A 121 8.38 8.43 -3.77
C PRO A 121 8.28 9.31 -2.51
N SER A 122 7.24 10.12 -2.44
CA SER A 122 6.96 11.02 -1.31
C SER A 122 5.57 10.82 -0.73
N GLY A 123 4.72 10.07 -1.41
CA GLY A 123 3.36 9.74 -0.96
C GLY A 123 3.37 8.93 0.34
N LYS A 124 2.35 9.16 1.16
CA LYS A 124 2.11 8.43 2.40
C LYS A 124 0.72 7.79 2.32
N LEU A 125 0.52 6.65 2.98
CA LEU A 125 -0.77 6.01 3.03
C LEU A 125 -1.82 6.96 3.61
N ALA A 126 -2.94 7.12 2.89
CA ALA A 126 -4.08 7.92 3.32
C ALA A 126 -5.07 7.13 4.20
N GLU A 127 -4.70 5.93 4.58
CA GLU A 127 -5.48 5.02 5.40
C GLU A 127 -4.57 4.13 6.27
N THR A 128 -5.19 3.49 7.26
CA THR A 128 -4.52 2.46 8.06
C THR A 128 -4.82 1.09 7.46
N ILE A 129 -3.81 0.28 7.23
CA ILE A 129 -3.96 -1.10 6.74
C ILE A 129 -3.94 -2.05 7.95
N PRO A 130 -5.06 -2.70 8.28
CA PRO A 130 -5.12 -3.68 9.36
C PRO A 130 -4.44 -5.00 8.96
N PHE A 131 -4.20 -5.90 9.93
CA PHE A 131 -3.78 -7.27 9.64
C PHE A 131 -4.93 -8.11 9.07
N SER A 132 -6.16 -7.79 9.42
CA SER A 132 -7.36 -8.50 8.96
C SER A 132 -8.55 -7.52 8.92
N GLU A 133 -9.52 -7.80 8.04
CA GLU A 133 -10.80 -7.10 8.04
C GLU A 133 -11.53 -7.16 9.39
N LYS A 134 -11.26 -8.20 10.20
CA LYS A 134 -11.84 -8.36 11.54
C LYS A 134 -11.34 -7.35 12.56
N ASP A 135 -10.20 -6.72 12.27
CA ASP A 135 -9.62 -5.68 13.11
C ASP A 135 -10.22 -4.31 12.85
N THR A 136 -11.11 -4.19 11.86
CA THR A 136 -11.79 -2.91 11.57
C THR A 136 -12.94 -2.66 12.55
N PRO A 137 -13.20 -1.40 12.95
CA PRO A 137 -14.27 -1.10 13.90
C PRO A 137 -15.65 -1.47 13.37
N ALA A 138 -15.85 -1.42 12.06
CA ALA A 138 -17.14 -1.71 11.41
C ALA A 138 -17.40 -3.21 11.19
N TRP A 139 -16.41 -4.10 11.33
CA TRP A 139 -16.50 -5.51 10.93
C TRP A 139 -17.80 -6.21 11.38
N ARG A 140 -18.22 -5.99 12.62
CA ARG A 140 -19.38 -6.68 13.20
C ARG A 140 -20.71 -6.10 12.76
N TYR A 141 -20.72 -4.92 12.17
CA TYR A 141 -21.91 -4.13 11.86
C TYR A 141 -22.03 -3.82 10.37
N PHE A 142 -21.02 -4.22 9.59
CA PHE A 142 -20.99 -4.04 8.14
C PHE A 142 -21.94 -5.03 7.47
N ALA A 143 -22.73 -4.56 6.50
CA ALA A 143 -23.71 -5.34 5.73
C ALA A 143 -24.65 -6.20 6.63
N PRO A 144 -25.41 -5.59 7.55
CA PRO A 144 -26.34 -6.32 8.39
C PRO A 144 -27.47 -6.97 7.54
N PRO A 145 -28.14 -8.02 8.06
CA PRO A 145 -29.23 -8.71 7.35
C PRO A 145 -30.45 -7.83 7.05
N ASN A 146 -30.65 -6.78 7.83
CA ASN A 146 -31.66 -5.74 7.63
C ASN A 146 -30.96 -4.52 7.02
N ASP A 147 -31.67 -3.74 6.22
CA ASP A 147 -31.11 -2.58 5.51
C ASP A 147 -30.72 -1.39 6.45
N ASP A 148 -30.76 -1.59 7.76
CA ASP A 148 -30.39 -0.58 8.75
C ASP A 148 -28.89 -0.70 9.12
N VAL A 149 -28.09 0.28 8.71
CA VAL A 149 -26.66 0.34 9.02
C VAL A 149 -26.40 1.30 10.18
N GLU A 150 -25.77 0.78 11.24
CA GLU A 150 -25.40 1.56 12.42
C GLU A 150 -23.92 1.94 12.40
N TYR A 151 -23.60 3.24 12.42
CA TYR A 151 -22.25 3.78 12.52
C TYR A 151 -21.79 3.80 13.98
N ARG A 152 -21.56 2.64 14.57
CA ARG A 152 -21.22 2.47 16.00
C ARG A 152 -19.83 2.96 16.36
N GLU A 153 -18.93 3.07 15.40
CA GLU A 153 -17.57 3.57 15.57
C GLU A 153 -17.53 5.07 15.92
N SER A 154 -18.60 5.83 15.63
CA SER A 154 -18.69 7.26 15.92
C SER A 154 -17.47 8.03 15.36
N ILE A 155 -16.70 8.73 16.23
CA ILE A 155 -15.47 9.45 15.83
C ILE A 155 -14.26 8.54 15.67
N PHE A 156 -14.33 7.29 16.11
CA PHE A 156 -13.21 6.34 16.08
C PHE A 156 -13.12 5.64 14.71
N VAL A 157 -12.85 6.44 13.69
CA VAL A 157 -12.71 5.98 12.30
C VAL A 157 -11.23 6.03 11.89
N GLY A 158 -10.79 5.01 11.16
CA GLY A 158 -9.42 4.92 10.65
C GLY A 158 -8.38 4.94 11.77
N TYR A 159 -7.29 5.72 11.63
CA TYR A 159 -6.20 5.77 12.60
C TYR A 159 -6.65 6.14 14.02
N ARG A 160 -7.74 6.93 14.17
CA ARG A 160 -8.27 7.29 15.50
C ARG A 160 -8.73 6.06 16.28
N TYR A 161 -9.30 5.07 15.62
CA TYR A 161 -9.66 3.80 16.25
C TYR A 161 -8.42 3.02 16.67
N TYR A 162 -7.53 2.75 15.73
CA TYR A 162 -6.37 1.90 15.97
C TYR A 162 -5.43 2.46 17.04
N GLU A 163 -5.17 3.77 17.01
CA GLU A 163 -4.32 4.45 18.01
C GLU A 163 -4.99 4.50 19.38
N THR A 164 -6.27 4.87 19.46
CA THR A 164 -6.98 5.03 20.75
C THR A 164 -7.14 3.69 21.46
N PHE A 165 -7.43 2.63 20.74
CA PHE A 165 -7.66 1.30 21.31
C PHE A 165 -6.41 0.38 21.24
N HIS A 166 -5.28 0.91 20.81
CA HIS A 166 -4.01 0.18 20.68
C HIS A 166 -4.14 -1.12 19.87
N VAL A 167 -4.93 -1.07 18.80
CA VAL A 167 -5.10 -2.21 17.89
C VAL A 167 -3.90 -2.28 16.96
N PRO A 168 -3.17 -3.40 16.92
CA PRO A 168 -2.03 -3.56 16.03
C PRO A 168 -2.43 -3.46 14.56
N VAL A 169 -1.61 -2.81 13.76
CA VAL A 169 -1.85 -2.61 12.33
C VAL A 169 -0.64 -3.02 11.51
N LYS A 170 -0.87 -3.40 10.26
CA LYS A 170 0.19 -3.76 9.34
C LYS A 170 0.96 -2.53 8.87
N TYR A 171 0.23 -1.52 8.40
CA TYR A 171 0.78 -0.21 8.05
C TYR A 171 -0.10 0.89 8.63
N PRO A 172 0.43 1.78 9.44
CA PRO A 172 -0.35 2.89 9.99
C PRO A 172 -0.66 3.94 8.92
N PHE A 173 -1.70 4.74 9.17
CA PHE A 173 -1.96 5.96 8.42
C PHE A 173 -0.69 6.82 8.35
N GLY A 174 -0.39 7.34 7.19
CA GLY A 174 0.80 8.16 6.97
C GLY A 174 2.09 7.38 6.79
N TYR A 175 2.07 6.06 6.77
CA TYR A 175 3.24 5.26 6.46
C TYR A 175 3.67 5.44 4.99
N GLY A 176 4.98 5.44 4.76
CA GLY A 176 5.56 5.44 3.42
C GLY A 176 7.07 5.67 3.50
N LEU A 177 7.80 4.88 2.72
CA LEU A 177 9.24 4.95 2.59
C LEU A 177 9.65 5.95 1.49
N SER A 178 10.91 6.30 1.47
CA SER A 178 11.54 7.18 0.48
C SER A 178 12.89 6.60 0.07
N TYR A 179 13.41 6.99 -1.08
CA TYR A 179 14.78 6.66 -1.50
C TYR A 179 15.83 7.50 -0.76
N THR A 180 15.39 8.40 0.12
CA THR A 180 16.24 9.18 1.01
C THR A 180 15.74 9.09 2.44
N SER A 181 16.40 9.76 3.36
CA SER A 181 16.01 9.83 4.77
C SER A 181 15.90 11.27 5.23
N PHE A 182 14.97 11.50 6.14
CA PHE A 182 14.72 12.81 6.71
C PHE A 182 14.93 12.79 8.22
N SER A 183 15.49 13.85 8.78
CA SER A 183 15.57 14.09 10.21
C SER A 183 14.65 15.23 10.62
N TYR A 184 14.00 15.06 11.76
CA TYR A 184 13.15 16.06 12.39
C TYR A 184 13.86 16.58 13.62
N SER A 185 13.87 17.90 13.79
CA SER A 185 14.53 18.56 14.93
C SER A 185 13.91 19.90 15.24
N GLU A 186 14.35 20.52 16.36
CA GLU A 186 13.97 21.85 16.75
C GLU A 186 12.45 22.04 16.89
N LEU A 187 11.75 21.00 17.42
CA LEU A 187 10.33 21.12 17.69
C LEU A 187 10.08 22.17 18.79
N ASN A 188 9.30 23.18 18.42
CA ASN A 188 8.86 24.23 19.32
C ASN A 188 7.33 24.26 19.35
N VAL A 189 6.77 23.96 20.51
CA VAL A 189 5.33 23.94 20.77
C VAL A 189 5.09 24.80 22.01
N PRO A 190 4.07 25.64 22.06
CA PRO A 190 3.72 26.39 23.30
C PRO A 190 3.36 25.41 24.41
N GLU A 191 3.87 25.67 25.64
CA GLU A 191 3.56 24.85 26.81
C GLU A 191 2.11 24.99 27.27
N VAL A 192 1.50 26.14 27.02
CA VAL A 192 0.13 26.45 27.43
C VAL A 192 -0.67 26.94 26.21
N TYR A 193 -1.82 26.36 26.02
CA TYR A 193 -2.78 26.80 25.01
C TYR A 193 -3.85 27.71 25.69
N SER A 194 -3.84 28.98 25.33
CA SER A 194 -4.77 29.98 25.85
C SER A 194 -5.94 30.30 24.91
N GLY A 195 -6.14 29.51 23.90
CA GLY A 195 -7.13 29.70 22.84
C GLY A 195 -6.57 30.42 21.61
N GLY A 196 -7.28 30.34 20.49
CA GLY A 196 -6.87 30.98 19.23
C GLY A 196 -5.96 30.09 18.36
N LYS A 197 -4.97 30.69 17.71
CA LYS A 197 -4.03 30.02 16.83
C LYS A 197 -2.82 29.48 17.58
N ILE A 198 -2.49 28.22 17.38
CA ILE A 198 -1.24 27.62 17.84
C ILE A 198 -0.20 27.74 16.72
N GLN A 199 1.00 28.24 17.07
CA GLN A 199 2.14 28.22 16.16
C GLN A 199 3.09 27.11 16.58
N ILE A 200 3.25 26.12 15.70
CA ILE A 200 4.18 25.01 15.87
C ILE A 200 5.30 25.19 14.85
N ARG A 201 6.54 25.06 15.29
CA ARG A 201 7.72 25.16 14.44
C ARG A 201 8.59 23.93 14.62
N PHE A 202 9.16 23.46 13.56
CA PHE A 202 10.14 22.37 13.54
C PHE A 202 11.00 22.46 12.28
N LYS A 203 12.10 21.73 12.26
CA LYS A 203 13.00 21.64 11.12
C LYS A 203 12.94 20.23 10.54
N ILE A 204 12.79 20.14 9.22
CA ILE A 204 12.98 18.90 8.45
C ILE A 204 14.23 19.06 7.60
N LYS A 205 15.11 18.08 7.65
CA LYS A 205 16.34 18.05 6.86
C LYS A 205 16.43 16.72 6.12
N ASN A 206 16.64 16.77 4.80
CA ASN A 206 17.05 15.61 4.05
C ASN A 206 18.50 15.27 4.42
N ILE A 207 18.72 14.08 4.97
CA ILE A 207 20.04 13.60 5.42
C ILE A 207 20.61 12.49 4.53
N GLY A 208 19.86 12.07 3.50
CA GLY A 208 20.33 11.11 2.51
C GLY A 208 20.95 11.78 1.29
N LYS A 209 21.16 11.00 0.24
CA LYS A 209 21.88 11.44 -0.98
C LYS A 209 20.97 11.79 -2.14
N VAL A 210 19.70 11.41 -2.07
CA VAL A 210 18.71 11.60 -3.14
C VAL A 210 17.80 12.76 -2.76
N SER A 211 17.49 13.63 -3.73
CA SER A 211 16.46 14.67 -3.55
C SER A 211 15.11 14.02 -3.29
N GLY A 212 14.30 14.63 -2.43
CA GLY A 212 12.97 14.09 -2.13
C GLY A 212 12.12 15.07 -1.33
N ALA A 213 10.83 14.81 -1.30
CA ALA A 213 9.85 15.52 -0.50
C ALA A 213 9.40 14.65 0.69
N GLU A 214 8.98 15.30 1.77
CA GLU A 214 8.48 14.64 2.97
C GLU A 214 7.15 15.26 3.39
N ILE A 215 6.26 14.45 3.95
CA ILE A 215 4.98 14.88 4.50
C ILE A 215 5.08 14.85 6.01
N ALA A 216 5.14 16.03 6.62
CA ALA A 216 5.07 16.15 8.07
C ALA A 216 3.60 16.07 8.53
N GLN A 217 3.33 15.15 9.44
CA GLN A 217 2.00 14.93 10.00
C GLN A 217 1.96 15.47 11.44
N LEU A 218 1.00 16.34 11.71
CA LEU A 218 0.76 16.89 13.05
C LEU A 218 -0.51 16.26 13.62
N TYR A 219 -0.37 15.62 14.79
CA TYR A 219 -1.49 15.05 15.53
C TYR A 219 -1.72 15.84 16.81
N ILE A 220 -2.98 16.09 17.13
CA ILE A 220 -3.41 16.72 18.37
C ILE A 220 -4.19 15.68 19.16
N LEU A 221 -3.74 15.39 20.36
CA LEU A 221 -4.40 14.49 21.29
C LEU A 221 -5.08 15.33 22.38
N SER A 222 -6.32 14.96 22.74
CA SER A 222 -6.96 15.44 23.95
C SER A 222 -6.55 14.49 25.09
N LEU A 223 -5.92 15.03 26.10
CA LEU A 223 -5.59 14.31 27.33
C LEU A 223 -6.81 14.24 28.26
#